data_485ff7623c90586ceb5b461a5807740c
#
_entry.id   485ff7623c90586ceb5b461a5807740c
#
_cell.length_a   1.000
_cell.length_b   1.000
_cell.length_c   1.000
_cell.angle_alpha   90.00
_cell.angle_beta   90.00
_cell.angle_gamma   90.00
#
_symmetry.space_group_name_H-M   'P 1'
#
loop_
_entity.id
_entity.type
_entity.pdbx_description
1 polymer ?
#
loop_
_entity_poly.entity_id
_entity_poly.type
_entity_poly.pdbx_seq_one_letter_code
_entity_poly.pdbx_strand_id
1 'polypeptide(L)'
;TNYTIGDVNYVRECFATNPDDVLVLRMSASKKKAINAKLSLSMLRESEISTDGNQLIFEGTVNFPKQGPGGVSFQGRIAISAPNGTLQAEDSSISVNDADMLTIVIDVRTNYKNDAYKSLCKETVVKAEKKTYEKLKKTHLNDYTPLFDRVSLQLGTGEYAGLPTDKRWEQVKKGGYDPGLDVLLFQYGRYLLLASSRENSPLPAALQGFFNDNLACNMGWTNDYHLDINTQ
;
A
#
# COMPACT_ATOMS: atom_id res chain seq x y z
N THR A 1 -11.53 -2.39 -6.24
CA THR A 1 -11.84 -2.11 -7.65
C THR A 1 -12.54 -3.31 -8.26
N ASN A 2 -13.67 -3.08 -8.93
CA ASN A 2 -14.43 -4.10 -9.66
C ASN A 2 -14.41 -3.75 -11.14
N TYR A 3 -14.20 -4.74 -11.99
CA TYR A 3 -14.24 -4.56 -13.46
C TYR A 3 -14.56 -5.88 -14.16
N THR A 4 -14.96 -5.79 -15.43
CA THR A 4 -15.33 -6.94 -16.25
C THR A 4 -14.46 -6.98 -17.50
N ILE A 5 -13.96 -8.16 -17.85
CA ILE A 5 -13.28 -8.42 -19.13
C ILE A 5 -14.01 -9.62 -19.78
N GLY A 6 -14.60 -9.38 -20.95
CA GLY A 6 -15.48 -10.37 -21.58
C GLY A 6 -16.67 -10.68 -20.69
N ASP A 7 -16.80 -11.94 -20.27
CA ASP A 7 -17.85 -12.45 -19.39
C ASP A 7 -17.34 -12.82 -17.98
N VAL A 8 -16.15 -12.32 -17.59
CA VAL A 8 -15.53 -12.54 -16.30
C VAL A 8 -15.49 -11.25 -15.49
N ASN A 9 -16.06 -11.28 -14.29
CA ASN A 9 -15.98 -10.18 -13.34
C ASN A 9 -14.75 -10.39 -12.44
N TYR A 10 -13.94 -9.33 -12.30
CA TYR A 10 -12.76 -9.31 -11.45
C TYR A 10 -12.95 -8.35 -10.29
N VAL A 11 -12.46 -8.75 -9.11
CA VAL A 11 -12.41 -7.91 -7.92
C VAL A 11 -10.97 -7.81 -7.44
N ARG A 12 -10.49 -6.58 -7.23
CA ARG A 12 -9.20 -6.30 -6.58
C ARG A 12 -9.44 -5.59 -5.26
N GLU A 13 -8.84 -6.13 -4.22
CA GLU A 13 -8.84 -5.56 -2.87
C GLU A 13 -7.40 -5.35 -2.43
N CYS A 14 -7.15 -4.24 -1.73
CA CYS A 14 -5.82 -3.90 -1.21
C CYS A 14 -5.96 -3.22 0.15
N PHE A 15 -5.13 -3.61 1.11
CA PHE A 15 -5.03 -2.96 2.42
C PHE A 15 -3.64 -3.17 3.03
N ALA A 16 -3.21 -2.22 3.87
CA ALA A 16 -2.03 -2.38 4.71
C ALA A 16 -2.48 -2.72 6.14
N THR A 17 -2.01 -3.83 6.67
CA THR A 17 -2.39 -4.32 8.00
C THR A 17 -1.30 -4.02 9.03
N ASN A 18 -1.59 -3.17 10.01
CA ASN A 18 -0.65 -2.83 11.07
C ASN A 18 -0.29 -4.06 11.94
N PRO A 19 -1.22 -4.92 12.37
CA PRO A 19 -0.88 -6.08 13.20
C PRO A 19 -0.05 -7.15 12.51
N ASP A 20 -0.15 -7.27 11.19
CA ASP A 20 0.64 -8.23 10.41
C ASP A 20 1.85 -7.57 9.74
N ASP A 21 1.89 -6.23 9.75
CA ASP A 21 2.96 -5.38 9.25
C ASP A 21 3.30 -5.64 7.77
N VAL A 22 2.26 -5.86 6.96
CA VAL A 22 2.36 -6.12 5.53
C VAL A 22 1.28 -5.38 4.74
N LEU A 23 1.55 -5.14 3.46
CA LEU A 23 0.54 -4.80 2.48
C LEU A 23 0.02 -6.08 1.84
N VAL A 24 -1.30 -6.19 1.73
CA VAL A 24 -2.00 -7.33 1.13
C VAL A 24 -2.78 -6.87 -0.07
N LEU A 25 -2.59 -7.55 -1.19
CA LEU A 25 -3.39 -7.36 -2.39
C LEU A 25 -4.01 -8.70 -2.78
N ARG A 26 -5.31 -8.69 -3.08
CA ARG A 26 -6.04 -9.85 -3.59
C ARG A 26 -6.71 -9.53 -4.92
N MET A 27 -6.64 -10.48 -5.82
CA MET A 27 -7.44 -10.50 -7.04
C MET A 27 -8.25 -11.80 -7.07
N SER A 28 -9.54 -11.69 -7.33
CA SER A 28 -10.46 -12.81 -7.54
C SER A 28 -11.24 -12.62 -8.82
N ALA A 29 -11.72 -13.72 -9.39
CA ALA A 29 -12.51 -13.75 -10.62
C ALA A 29 -13.80 -14.53 -10.41
N SER A 30 -14.85 -14.20 -11.16
CA SER A 30 -16.15 -14.90 -11.12
C SER A 30 -16.10 -16.30 -11.75
N LYS A 31 -15.05 -16.63 -12.49
CA LYS A 31 -14.80 -17.93 -13.09
C LYS A 31 -13.52 -18.54 -12.56
N LYS A 32 -13.51 -19.87 -12.43
CA LYS A 32 -12.31 -20.62 -12.08
C LYS A 32 -11.27 -20.52 -13.20
N LYS A 33 -9.99 -20.57 -12.82
CA LYS A 33 -8.84 -20.56 -13.74
C LYS A 33 -8.79 -19.32 -14.66
N ALA A 34 -9.42 -18.23 -14.24
CA ALA A 34 -9.52 -17.03 -15.06
C ALA A 34 -8.40 -16.02 -14.79
N ILE A 35 -7.56 -16.24 -13.78
CA ILE A 35 -6.48 -15.31 -13.46
C ILE A 35 -5.19 -15.77 -14.11
N ASN A 36 -4.76 -15.01 -15.11
CA ASN A 36 -3.48 -15.10 -15.76
C ASN A 36 -2.79 -13.76 -15.65
N ALA A 37 -1.61 -13.72 -15.04
CA ALA A 37 -0.92 -12.46 -14.75
C ALA A 37 0.59 -12.65 -14.75
N LYS A 38 1.33 -11.64 -15.18
CA LYS A 38 2.77 -11.55 -14.97
C LYS A 38 3.02 -10.44 -13.95
N LEU A 39 3.70 -10.81 -12.86
CA LEU A 39 4.09 -9.90 -11.81
C LEU A 39 5.55 -9.50 -12.03
N SER A 40 5.78 -8.21 -12.16
CA SER A 40 7.10 -7.60 -12.25
C SER A 40 7.12 -6.32 -11.43
N LEU A 41 8.30 -5.90 -11.03
CA LEU A 41 8.50 -4.65 -10.30
C LEU A 41 9.36 -3.73 -11.15
N SER A 42 9.00 -2.44 -11.19
CA SER A 42 9.88 -1.38 -11.68
C SER A 42 10.09 -0.37 -10.56
N MET A 43 11.32 0.11 -10.41
CA MET A 43 11.68 1.09 -9.41
C MET A 43 12.33 2.31 -10.04
N LEU A 44 12.05 3.49 -9.48
CA LEU A 44 12.68 4.74 -9.93
C LEU A 44 14.14 4.83 -9.52
N ARG A 45 14.56 4.06 -8.51
CA ARG A 45 15.96 3.97 -8.07
C ARG A 45 16.56 2.64 -8.50
N GLU A 46 17.88 2.65 -8.69
CA GLU A 46 18.63 1.41 -8.92
C GLU A 46 18.33 0.42 -7.80
N SER A 47 17.95 -0.77 -8.21
CA SER A 47 17.65 -1.88 -7.32
C SER A 47 17.89 -3.20 -8.05
N GLU A 48 18.39 -4.16 -7.32
CA GLU A 48 18.48 -5.54 -7.78
C GLU A 48 17.13 -6.22 -7.53
N ILE A 49 16.61 -6.89 -8.56
CA ILE A 49 15.37 -7.66 -8.48
C ILE A 49 15.71 -9.11 -8.80
N SER A 50 15.28 -10.01 -7.93
CA SER A 50 15.48 -11.45 -8.05
C SER A 50 14.26 -12.23 -7.61
N THR A 51 14.25 -13.55 -7.87
CA THR A 51 13.19 -14.45 -7.42
C THR A 51 13.74 -15.51 -6.46
N ASP A 52 12.90 -15.91 -5.50
CA ASP A 52 13.16 -17.01 -4.55
C ASP A 52 11.85 -17.79 -4.38
N GLY A 53 11.70 -18.88 -5.15
CA GLY A 53 10.48 -19.66 -5.18
C GLY A 53 9.28 -18.85 -5.68
N ASN A 54 8.30 -18.64 -4.82
CA ASN A 54 7.11 -17.84 -5.10
C ASN A 54 7.26 -16.35 -4.70
N GLN A 55 8.47 -15.89 -4.43
CA GLN A 55 8.72 -14.52 -3.98
C GLN A 55 9.56 -13.74 -4.99
N LEU A 56 9.19 -12.47 -5.20
CA LEU A 56 10.05 -11.45 -5.78
C LEU A 56 10.77 -10.73 -4.63
N ILE A 57 12.06 -10.53 -4.79
CA ILE A 57 12.91 -9.81 -3.84
C ILE A 57 13.47 -8.60 -4.58
N PHE A 58 13.46 -7.45 -3.95
CA PHE A 58 14.09 -6.25 -4.46
C PHE A 58 14.89 -5.57 -3.37
N GLU A 59 16.08 -5.11 -3.70
CA GLU A 59 16.96 -4.47 -2.74
C GLU A 59 17.84 -3.41 -3.37
N GLY A 60 18.27 -2.46 -2.57
CA GLY A 60 19.13 -1.38 -3.01
C GLY A 60 19.54 -0.46 -1.87
N THR A 61 20.24 0.61 -2.23
CA THR A 61 20.65 1.65 -1.29
C THR A 61 20.25 3.02 -1.84
N VAL A 62 19.57 3.80 -1.04
CA VAL A 62 19.19 5.17 -1.37
C VAL A 62 20.33 6.09 -1.01
N ASN A 63 21.08 6.53 -2.02
CA ASN A 63 22.19 7.48 -1.85
C ASN A 63 21.78 8.87 -2.34
N PHE A 64 22.16 9.88 -1.57
CA PHE A 64 22.03 11.27 -2.01
C PHE A 64 23.42 11.82 -2.38
N PRO A 65 23.72 12.06 -3.65
CA PRO A 65 25.08 12.40 -4.12
C PRO A 65 25.69 13.62 -3.41
N LYS A 66 24.85 14.54 -2.92
CA LYS A 66 25.30 15.76 -2.22
C LYS A 66 25.57 15.58 -0.73
N GLN A 67 25.21 14.45 -0.14
CA GLN A 67 25.31 14.19 1.31
C GLN A 67 26.41 13.19 1.68
N GLY A 68 27.14 12.70 0.68
CA GLY A 68 28.24 11.74 0.88
C GLY A 68 27.78 10.28 0.95
N PRO A 69 28.72 9.34 1.24
CA PRO A 69 28.42 7.93 1.41
C PRO A 69 27.62 7.70 2.71
N GLY A 70 26.66 6.80 2.70
CA GLY A 70 25.90 6.43 3.90
C GLY A 70 24.39 6.52 3.75
N GLY A 71 23.87 6.18 2.56
CA GLY A 71 22.45 6.08 2.33
C GLY A 71 21.78 4.95 3.08
N VAL A 72 20.43 4.96 3.08
CA VAL A 72 19.62 3.92 3.71
C VAL A 72 19.49 2.75 2.73
N SER A 73 19.91 1.57 3.16
CA SER A 73 19.68 0.32 2.42
C SER A 73 18.31 -0.25 2.73
N PHE A 74 17.71 -0.86 1.73
CA PHE A 74 16.38 -1.47 1.85
C PHE A 74 16.34 -2.86 1.22
N GLN A 75 15.43 -3.68 1.69
CA GLN A 75 14.97 -4.89 1.02
C GLN A 75 13.45 -4.96 1.10
N GLY A 76 12.82 -5.31 -0.01
CA GLY A 76 11.42 -5.69 -0.04
C GLY A 76 11.24 -7.11 -0.54
N ARG A 77 10.16 -7.74 -0.08
CA ARG A 77 9.73 -9.08 -0.50
C ARG A 77 8.26 -9.07 -0.86
N ILE A 78 7.95 -9.72 -1.97
CA ILE A 78 6.60 -9.87 -2.52
C ILE A 78 6.32 -11.35 -2.63
N ALA A 79 5.57 -11.92 -1.69
CA ALA A 79 5.14 -13.32 -1.75
C ALA A 79 3.82 -13.46 -2.51
N ILE A 80 3.74 -14.47 -3.35
CA ILE A 80 2.64 -14.71 -4.28
C ILE A 80 2.02 -16.06 -3.98
N SER A 81 0.71 -16.08 -3.76
CA SER A 81 -0.11 -17.28 -3.59
C SER A 81 -1.20 -17.31 -4.65
N ALA A 82 -1.26 -18.40 -5.42
CA ALA A 82 -2.21 -18.58 -6.51
C ALA A 82 -2.84 -19.99 -6.45
N PRO A 83 -3.81 -20.20 -5.54
CA PRO A 83 -4.46 -21.51 -5.39
C PRO A 83 -5.06 -22.01 -6.72
N ASN A 84 -4.86 -23.30 -6.98
CA ASN A 84 -5.28 -24.02 -8.20
C ASN A 84 -4.66 -23.51 -9.51
N GLY A 85 -3.75 -22.55 -9.44
CA GLY A 85 -2.94 -22.08 -10.55
C GLY A 85 -1.50 -22.57 -10.48
N THR A 86 -0.70 -22.21 -11.47
CA THR A 86 0.73 -22.47 -11.51
C THR A 86 1.53 -21.17 -11.42
N LEU A 87 2.65 -21.22 -10.73
CA LEU A 87 3.62 -20.14 -10.63
C LEU A 87 4.88 -20.52 -11.40
N GLN A 88 5.35 -19.63 -12.25
CA GLN A 88 6.60 -19.79 -12.98
C GLN A 88 7.49 -18.57 -12.69
N ALA A 89 8.56 -18.81 -11.94
CA ALA A 89 9.57 -17.79 -11.65
C ALA A 89 10.50 -17.62 -12.85
N GLU A 90 10.78 -16.38 -13.17
CA GLU A 90 11.81 -15.92 -14.10
C GLU A 90 12.80 -15.06 -13.27
N ASP A 91 13.88 -14.57 -13.86
CA ASP A 91 14.93 -13.84 -13.12
C ASP A 91 14.40 -12.65 -12.30
N SER A 92 13.43 -11.90 -12.85
CA SER A 92 12.90 -10.66 -12.22
C SER A 92 11.37 -10.56 -12.28
N SER A 93 10.69 -11.67 -12.55
CA SER A 93 9.23 -11.70 -12.65
C SER A 93 8.67 -13.07 -12.26
N ILE A 94 7.39 -13.12 -11.93
CA ILE A 94 6.66 -14.37 -11.68
C ILE A 94 5.38 -14.34 -12.51
N SER A 95 5.23 -15.35 -13.34
CA SER A 95 4.00 -15.60 -14.10
C SER A 95 3.06 -16.48 -13.31
N VAL A 96 1.78 -16.11 -13.29
CA VAL A 96 0.67 -16.84 -12.70
C VAL A 96 -0.24 -17.29 -13.83
N ASN A 97 -0.53 -18.59 -13.89
CA ASN A 97 -1.43 -19.14 -14.92
C ASN A 97 -2.54 -19.96 -14.27
N ASP A 98 -3.73 -19.83 -14.82
CA ASP A 98 -4.92 -20.63 -14.49
C ASP A 98 -5.31 -20.59 -13.02
N ALA A 99 -5.11 -19.47 -12.33
CA ALA A 99 -5.45 -19.36 -10.92
C ALA A 99 -6.93 -18.96 -10.72
N ASP A 100 -7.51 -19.46 -9.63
CA ASP A 100 -8.86 -19.08 -9.21
C ASP A 100 -8.84 -17.75 -8.45
N MET A 101 -7.74 -17.50 -7.76
CA MET A 101 -7.47 -16.28 -7.01
C MET A 101 -5.96 -16.03 -6.90
N LEU A 102 -5.60 -14.78 -6.69
CA LEU A 102 -4.23 -14.34 -6.48
C LEU A 102 -4.18 -13.52 -5.19
N THR A 103 -3.29 -13.89 -4.27
CA THR A 103 -2.99 -13.10 -3.08
C THR A 103 -1.52 -12.74 -3.08
N ILE A 104 -1.23 -11.48 -2.86
CA ILE A 104 0.11 -10.93 -2.81
C ILE A 104 0.31 -10.31 -1.44
N VAL A 105 1.42 -10.64 -0.79
CA VAL A 105 1.82 -10.08 0.51
C VAL A 105 3.16 -9.37 0.31
N ILE A 106 3.26 -8.13 0.76
CA ILE A 106 4.44 -7.29 0.56
C ILE A 106 4.91 -6.74 1.91
N ASP A 107 6.21 -6.83 2.17
CA ASP A 107 6.90 -6.09 3.23
C ASP A 107 8.14 -5.41 2.65
N VAL A 108 8.50 -4.26 3.23
CA VAL A 108 9.71 -3.50 2.89
C VAL A 108 10.37 -3.02 4.17
N ARG A 109 11.65 -3.33 4.32
CA ARG A 109 12.45 -2.94 5.48
C ARG A 109 13.69 -2.17 5.09
N THR A 110 14.17 -1.36 6.01
CA THR A 110 15.40 -0.59 5.86
C THR A 110 16.35 -0.84 7.01
N ASN A 111 17.63 -0.57 6.79
CA ASN A 111 18.66 -0.62 7.85
C ASN A 111 18.65 0.62 8.76
N TYR A 112 17.68 1.54 8.63
CA TYR A 112 17.67 2.80 9.39
C TYR A 112 17.70 2.61 10.91
N LYS A 113 16.98 1.60 11.43
CA LYS A 113 16.95 1.29 12.87
C LYS A 113 17.44 -0.12 13.20
N ASN A 114 17.61 -0.99 12.22
CA ASN A 114 17.91 -2.39 12.48
C ASN A 114 18.70 -3.02 11.32
N ASP A 115 19.91 -3.42 11.60
CA ASP A 115 20.79 -4.07 10.62
C ASP A 115 20.27 -5.45 10.18
N ALA A 116 19.40 -6.08 10.98
CA ALA A 116 18.76 -7.35 10.64
C ALA A 116 17.52 -7.18 9.73
N TYR A 117 17.36 -6.03 9.09
CA TYR A 117 16.18 -5.69 8.27
C TYR A 117 15.84 -6.72 7.19
N LYS A 118 16.83 -7.38 6.59
CA LYS A 118 16.61 -8.42 5.56
C LYS A 118 15.97 -9.68 6.14
N SER A 119 16.45 -10.15 7.30
CA SER A 119 15.84 -11.30 7.97
C SER A 119 14.45 -10.98 8.51
N LEU A 120 14.26 -9.79 9.08
CA LEU A 120 12.94 -9.34 9.51
C LEU A 120 11.94 -9.26 8.37
N CYS A 121 12.34 -8.71 7.22
CA CYS A 121 11.51 -8.69 6.01
C CYS A 121 11.07 -10.10 5.60
N LYS A 122 12.03 -11.03 5.54
CA LYS A 122 11.74 -12.44 5.22
C LYS A 122 10.79 -13.09 6.22
N GLU A 123 11.05 -12.94 7.50
CA GLU A 123 10.24 -13.52 8.58
C GLU A 123 8.80 -12.98 8.56
N THR A 124 8.63 -11.66 8.37
CA THR A 124 7.33 -11.01 8.31
C THR A 124 6.50 -11.54 7.15
N VAL A 125 7.06 -11.58 5.96
CA VAL A 125 6.37 -12.09 4.76
C VAL A 125 6.02 -13.57 4.91
N VAL A 126 6.96 -14.42 5.35
CA VAL A 126 6.71 -15.86 5.58
C VAL A 126 5.64 -16.10 6.64
N LYS A 127 5.60 -15.29 7.69
CA LYS A 127 4.56 -15.38 8.73
C LYS A 127 3.19 -14.97 8.22
N ALA A 128 3.12 -13.90 7.40
CA ALA A 128 1.87 -13.43 6.82
C ALA A 128 1.35 -14.39 5.74
N GLU A 129 2.22 -14.96 4.90
CA GLU A 129 1.89 -15.92 3.84
C GLU A 129 1.23 -17.21 4.38
N LYS A 130 1.54 -17.60 5.61
CA LYS A 130 0.90 -18.74 6.28
C LYS A 130 -0.55 -18.47 6.72
N LYS A 131 -1.01 -17.23 6.62
CA LYS A 131 -2.40 -16.85 6.97
C LYS A 131 -3.25 -16.81 5.71
N THR A 132 -4.53 -17.16 5.86
CA THR A 132 -5.48 -16.92 4.77
C THR A 132 -5.73 -15.43 4.59
N TYR A 133 -6.14 -15.03 3.40
CA TYR A 133 -6.55 -13.65 3.13
C TYR A 133 -7.64 -13.16 4.11
N GLU A 134 -8.64 -14.00 4.38
CA GLU A 134 -9.75 -13.69 5.29
C GLU A 134 -9.24 -13.42 6.71
N LYS A 135 -8.22 -14.15 7.15
CA LYS A 135 -7.60 -13.93 8.46
C LYS A 135 -6.84 -12.61 8.50
N LEU A 136 -6.05 -12.30 7.46
CA LEU A 136 -5.34 -11.01 7.34
C LEU A 136 -6.33 -9.84 7.32
N LYS A 137 -7.39 -9.93 6.51
CA LYS A 137 -8.43 -8.90 6.42
C LYS A 137 -9.16 -8.72 7.75
N LYS A 138 -9.52 -9.82 8.42
CA LYS A 138 -10.17 -9.77 9.73
C LYS A 138 -9.29 -9.10 10.78
N THR A 139 -8.00 -9.44 10.81
CA THR A 139 -7.04 -8.85 11.74
C THR A 139 -6.89 -7.35 11.48
N HIS A 140 -6.78 -6.94 10.22
CA HIS A 140 -6.75 -5.54 9.81
C HIS A 140 -8.01 -4.79 10.25
N LEU A 141 -9.20 -5.30 9.96
CA LEU A 141 -10.46 -4.64 10.31
C LEU A 141 -10.64 -4.52 11.83
N ASN A 142 -10.28 -5.54 12.59
CA ASN A 142 -10.36 -5.51 14.06
C ASN A 142 -9.44 -4.46 14.69
N ASP A 143 -8.33 -4.14 14.04
CA ASP A 143 -7.39 -3.10 14.47
C ASP A 143 -7.83 -1.71 13.99
N TYR A 144 -8.15 -1.57 12.70
CA TYR A 144 -8.36 -0.28 12.05
C TYR A 144 -9.74 0.33 12.36
N THR A 145 -10.81 -0.48 12.26
CA THR A 145 -12.19 -0.01 12.38
C THR A 145 -12.47 0.71 13.70
N PRO A 146 -12.06 0.18 14.89
CA PRO A 146 -12.28 0.88 16.15
C PRO A 146 -11.60 2.24 16.25
N LEU A 147 -10.51 2.45 15.54
CA LEU A 147 -9.80 3.74 15.49
C LEU A 147 -10.50 4.71 14.54
N PHE A 148 -10.88 4.22 13.37
CA PHE A 148 -11.54 5.05 12.36
C PHE A 148 -12.94 5.50 12.80
N ASP A 149 -13.71 4.63 13.44
CA ASP A 149 -15.08 4.88 13.86
C ASP A 149 -15.21 5.81 15.08
N ARG A 150 -14.08 6.20 15.73
CA ARG A 150 -14.12 7.15 16.85
C ARG A 150 -14.64 8.53 16.49
N VAL A 151 -14.52 8.92 15.23
CA VAL A 151 -14.93 10.23 14.74
C VAL A 151 -15.71 10.09 13.46
N SER A 152 -16.88 10.69 13.41
CA SER A 152 -17.70 10.85 12.22
C SER A 152 -18.02 12.32 12.01
N LEU A 153 -18.12 12.75 10.75
CA LEU A 153 -18.54 14.08 10.35
C LEU A 153 -19.70 13.93 9.37
N GLN A 154 -20.78 14.68 9.60
CA GLN A 154 -21.94 14.74 8.71
C GLN A 154 -22.30 16.21 8.45
N LEU A 155 -22.27 16.63 7.21
CA LEU A 155 -22.58 17.99 6.76
C LEU A 155 -23.81 18.04 5.84
N GLY A 156 -24.54 16.90 5.76
CA GLY A 156 -25.69 16.73 4.85
C GLY A 156 -25.26 16.10 3.53
N THR A 157 -26.27 15.88 2.67
CA THR A 157 -26.09 15.29 1.32
C THR A 157 -26.17 16.39 0.29
N GLY A 158 -25.11 16.55 -0.51
CA GLY A 158 -25.07 17.52 -1.59
C GLY A 158 -25.75 17.01 -2.87
N GLU A 159 -26.08 17.93 -3.76
CA GLU A 159 -26.65 17.67 -5.09
C GLU A 159 -25.78 16.72 -5.92
N TYR A 160 -24.47 16.78 -5.73
CA TYR A 160 -23.48 16.02 -6.52
C TYR A 160 -23.09 14.65 -5.95
N ALA A 161 -23.75 14.22 -4.86
CA ALA A 161 -23.37 12.99 -4.13
C ALA A 161 -23.36 11.71 -5.00
N GLY A 162 -24.16 11.65 -6.06
CA GLY A 162 -24.20 10.53 -7.01
C GLY A 162 -23.12 10.53 -8.08
N LEU A 163 -22.29 11.59 -8.16
CA LEU A 163 -21.23 11.69 -9.15
C LEU A 163 -19.91 11.09 -8.66
N PRO A 164 -19.03 10.62 -9.56
CA PRO A 164 -17.65 10.30 -9.25
C PRO A 164 -16.89 11.52 -8.67
N THR A 165 -15.88 11.28 -7.82
CA THR A 165 -15.18 12.35 -7.09
C THR A 165 -14.56 13.41 -8.00
N ASP A 166 -13.99 13.04 -9.15
CA ASP A 166 -13.46 13.96 -10.15
C ASP A 166 -14.56 14.90 -10.70
N LYS A 167 -15.76 14.34 -10.97
CA LYS A 167 -16.90 15.12 -11.44
C LYS A 167 -17.47 16.04 -10.36
N ARG A 168 -17.53 15.57 -9.13
CA ARG A 168 -17.88 16.40 -7.96
C ARG A 168 -16.93 17.59 -7.83
N TRP A 169 -15.64 17.35 -7.95
CA TRP A 169 -14.61 18.39 -7.92
C TRP A 169 -14.73 19.40 -9.05
N GLU A 170 -15.08 18.97 -10.26
CA GLU A 170 -15.37 19.89 -11.39
C GLU A 170 -16.54 20.82 -11.10
N GLN A 171 -17.59 20.35 -10.40
CA GLN A 171 -18.72 21.21 -10.00
C GLN A 171 -18.32 22.24 -8.95
N VAL A 172 -17.55 21.85 -7.95
CA VAL A 172 -17.03 22.77 -6.92
C VAL A 172 -16.16 23.87 -7.55
N LYS A 173 -15.29 23.53 -8.52
CA LYS A 173 -14.51 24.51 -9.28
C LYS A 173 -15.35 25.53 -10.05
N LYS A 174 -16.57 25.17 -10.41
CA LYS A 174 -17.53 26.07 -11.08
C LYS A 174 -18.36 26.90 -10.10
N GLY A 175 -18.07 26.83 -8.80
CA GLY A 175 -18.78 27.57 -7.74
C GLY A 175 -19.91 26.78 -7.07
N GLY A 176 -20.07 25.49 -7.37
CA GLY A 176 -21.01 24.63 -6.65
C GLY A 176 -20.52 24.33 -5.23
N TYR A 177 -21.45 23.96 -4.35
CA TYR A 177 -21.14 23.52 -2.99
C TYR A 177 -21.46 22.04 -2.82
N ASP A 178 -20.50 21.28 -2.28
CA ASP A 178 -20.64 19.83 -2.05
C ASP A 178 -20.20 19.44 -0.64
N PRO A 179 -21.11 19.43 0.35
CA PRO A 179 -20.77 19.09 1.73
C PRO A 179 -20.25 17.67 1.89
N GLY A 180 -20.67 16.74 1.01
CA GLY A 180 -20.16 15.38 1.04
C GLY A 180 -18.71 15.27 0.55
N LEU A 181 -18.24 16.19 -0.29
CA LEU A 181 -16.83 16.27 -0.68
C LEU A 181 -15.96 16.78 0.47
N ASP A 182 -16.45 17.74 1.25
CA ASP A 182 -15.78 18.22 2.47
C ASP A 182 -15.65 17.10 3.51
N VAL A 183 -16.72 16.31 3.70
CA VAL A 183 -16.69 15.12 4.57
C VAL A 183 -15.68 14.10 4.07
N LEU A 184 -15.63 13.83 2.75
CA LEU A 184 -14.67 12.91 2.16
C LEU A 184 -13.24 13.38 2.38
N LEU A 185 -12.94 14.66 2.20
CA LEU A 185 -11.62 15.25 2.42
C LEU A 185 -11.18 15.11 3.89
N PHE A 186 -12.07 15.42 4.83
CA PHE A 186 -11.83 15.25 6.26
C PHE A 186 -11.53 13.80 6.63
N GLN A 187 -12.35 12.86 6.17
CA GLN A 187 -12.15 11.43 6.47
C GLN A 187 -10.92 10.87 5.77
N TYR A 188 -10.60 11.35 4.59
CA TYR A 188 -9.38 10.94 3.89
C TYR A 188 -8.12 11.44 4.60
N GLY A 189 -8.11 12.69 5.11
CA GLY A 189 -7.03 13.20 5.95
C GLY A 189 -6.84 12.36 7.22
N ARG A 190 -7.93 11.97 7.89
CA ARG A 190 -7.87 11.06 9.03
C ARG A 190 -7.31 9.67 8.66
N TYR A 191 -7.73 9.13 7.51
CA TYR A 191 -7.19 7.88 7.00
C TYR A 191 -5.67 7.96 6.81
N LEU A 192 -5.16 9.01 6.17
CA LEU A 192 -3.73 9.22 5.96
C LEU A 192 -2.97 9.34 7.29
N LEU A 193 -3.53 10.06 8.27
CA LEU A 193 -2.92 10.20 9.60
C LEU A 193 -2.86 8.85 10.33
N LEU A 194 -3.95 8.09 10.37
CA LEU A 194 -4.01 6.75 10.97
C LEU A 194 -3.08 5.75 10.27
N ALA A 195 -2.90 5.88 8.96
CA ALA A 195 -2.00 5.02 8.19
C ALA A 195 -0.52 5.35 8.41
N SER A 196 -0.19 6.61 8.73
CA SER A 196 1.19 7.09 8.87
C SER A 196 1.67 7.23 10.32
N SER A 197 0.78 7.23 11.31
CA SER A 197 1.14 7.48 12.72
C SER A 197 0.32 6.61 13.65
N ARG A 198 0.94 5.56 14.15
CA ARG A 198 0.37 4.60 15.10
C ARG A 198 1.22 4.56 16.35
N GLU A 199 0.69 4.02 17.46
CA GLU A 199 1.42 3.89 18.74
C GLU A 199 2.76 3.13 18.57
N ASN A 200 2.77 2.12 17.70
CA ASN A 200 3.97 1.32 17.39
C ASN A 200 4.79 1.85 16.20
N SER A 201 4.44 3.01 15.63
CA SER A 201 5.21 3.60 14.54
C SER A 201 6.61 3.99 15.00
N PRO A 202 7.67 3.66 14.23
CA PRO A 202 9.04 3.96 14.61
C PRO A 202 9.34 5.46 14.61
N LEU A 203 8.60 6.23 13.85
CA LEU A 203 8.69 7.69 13.71
C LEU A 203 7.28 8.27 13.62
N PRO A 204 7.06 9.49 14.12
CA PRO A 204 5.80 10.20 13.88
C PRO A 204 5.65 10.61 12.41
N ALA A 205 4.46 11.00 12.00
CA ALA A 205 4.24 11.62 10.69
C ALA A 205 5.02 12.93 10.61
N ALA A 206 5.82 13.07 9.56
CA ALA A 206 6.62 14.26 9.32
C ALA A 206 5.80 15.34 8.58
N LEU A 207 6.37 16.53 8.40
CA LEU A 207 5.73 17.68 7.75
C LEU A 207 5.09 17.35 6.40
N GLN A 208 5.76 16.55 5.59
CA GLN A 208 5.27 16.14 4.27
C GLN A 208 4.49 14.82 4.28
N GLY A 209 4.40 14.14 5.43
CA GLY A 209 3.85 12.79 5.54
C GLY A 209 4.70 11.74 4.81
N PHE A 210 4.16 10.54 4.70
CA PHE A 210 4.81 9.41 4.00
C PHE A 210 4.32 9.23 2.55
N PHE A 211 3.20 9.88 2.20
CA PHE A 211 2.55 9.72 0.90
C PHE A 211 3.10 10.74 -0.10
N ASN A 212 4.16 10.31 -0.80
CA ASN A 212 4.88 11.14 -1.76
C ASN A 212 5.22 10.29 -2.99
N ASP A 213 4.96 10.81 -4.17
CA ASP A 213 5.26 10.17 -5.46
C ASP A 213 6.61 10.62 -6.08
N ASN A 214 7.37 11.44 -5.37
CA ASN A 214 8.65 11.97 -5.81
C ASN A 214 9.84 11.24 -5.17
N LEU A 215 10.96 11.16 -5.90
CA LEU A 215 12.23 10.63 -5.37
C LEU A 215 12.86 11.51 -4.30
N ALA A 216 12.55 12.78 -4.33
CA ALA A 216 12.97 13.77 -3.34
C ALA A 216 11.93 14.88 -3.28
N CYS A 217 11.87 15.56 -2.15
CA CYS A 217 11.06 16.76 -2.03
C CYS A 217 11.58 17.81 -3.03
N ASN A 218 10.67 18.42 -3.78
CA ASN A 218 10.97 19.39 -4.83
C ASN A 218 11.74 20.62 -4.32
N MET A 219 11.66 20.90 -3.03
CA MET A 219 12.32 22.02 -2.37
C MET A 219 13.69 21.66 -1.78
N GLY A 220 14.15 20.42 -1.99
CA GLY A 220 15.41 19.92 -1.43
C GLY A 220 15.39 19.72 0.09
N TRP A 221 14.24 19.81 0.71
CA TRP A 221 14.06 19.54 2.13
C TRP A 221 13.85 18.05 2.36
N THR A 222 14.37 17.58 3.46
CA THR A 222 14.04 16.27 3.98
C THR A 222 12.74 16.34 4.79
N ASN A 223 12.26 15.21 5.28
CA ASN A 223 11.13 15.18 6.19
C ASN A 223 11.50 15.83 7.52
N ASP A 224 11.06 17.06 7.72
CA ASP A 224 11.26 17.78 8.97
C ASP A 224 10.14 17.51 9.96
N TYR A 225 10.49 17.60 11.27
CA TYR A 225 9.54 17.52 12.37
C TYR A 225 9.39 18.90 13.00
N HIS A 226 8.27 19.55 12.74
CA HIS A 226 7.96 20.86 13.26
C HIS A 226 6.98 20.75 14.44
N LEU A 227 7.27 21.45 15.54
CA LEU A 227 6.41 21.43 16.74
C LEU A 227 5.10 22.23 16.55
N ASP A 228 5.08 23.19 15.65
CA ASP A 228 3.93 24.04 15.40
C ASP A 228 2.77 23.29 14.71
N ILE A 229 2.97 22.78 13.50
CA ILE A 229 1.91 22.11 12.72
C ILE A 229 1.88 20.61 12.98
N ASN A 230 3.03 19.97 13.02
CA ASN A 230 3.09 18.50 13.13
C ASN A 230 2.60 17.97 14.47
N THR A 231 2.73 18.73 15.55
CA THR A 231 2.20 18.35 16.86
C THR A 231 0.67 18.37 16.90
N GLN A 232 0.04 19.28 16.15
CA GLN A 232 -1.41 19.43 16.09
C GLN A 232 -2.06 18.36 15.22
#